data_b1547fccb06520d08380c8bdb00dec99
#
_entry.id   b1547fccb06520d08380c8bdb00dec99
#
_cell.length_a   1.000
_cell.length_b   1.000
_cell.length_c   1.000
_cell.angle_alpha   90.00
_cell.angle_beta   90.00
_cell.angle_gamma   90.00
#
_symmetry.space_group_name_H-M   'P 1'
#
loop_
_entity.id
_entity.type
_entity.pdbx_description
1 polymer ?
#
loop_
_entity_poly.entity_id
_entity_poly.type
_entity_poly.pdbx_seq_one_letter_code
_entity_poly.pdbx_strand_id
1 'polypeptide(L)'
;MRDKYGVLKEYFGHDSFREGQDRITDSLLGGRDVLGIMPTGAGKSICYQVPALMFEGVTVVVSPLISLMKDQVSALVQSGVAAAYINSSLTHAQYLKVLQNTENGKYKIIYVAPERLCAPAFLEICRSLSISMVAVDEAHCVSQWGQDFRPSYLKIPDFIESLPSCPVVGAFTATATGTVREDIKNLLKLRAPLVVATGFDRPNLFFSVMHPNKKSIALMKLIKERKGESGIVYCSTRKGVEEVCELLNKNGFTATRYHAGLNEDERRLNQDDFVYDRAPIMVATNAFGMGIDKSNVSFVIHYNMPKNMESYYQEAGRAGRDGRNADCILLYSSKDVRTNQFLINNSEPNPDLTEDEQEEVRRRDKERLKKMTFYCTTHKCLRKFILEYFGDKSPERCCKCSNCLSNHENTDITVDAQKIMSCVARTGQRYGKKVICDVLRGSKNERLISAGLSRQSTYGIMADCTEKRLRDIIEHLCENGYMTAEGDEYPILRLTPKSRGVLTGSETLRMMLEIPQKKKASSAKSAALSPADEKLLTALKELRKSLAMRQSVPAYVVFSDATLMDMCRIKPKNRDEFMEVSGVGQRKAIRYGEVFLATIAEFL
;
A
#
# COMPACT_ATOMS: atom_id res chain seq x y z
N MET A 1 -3.95 36.01 15.30
CA MET A 1 -3.74 34.57 15.22
C MET A 1 -3.41 34.19 13.77
N ARG A 2 -2.33 33.43 13.52
CA ARG A 2 -2.11 32.87 12.18
C ARG A 2 -3.26 31.90 11.89
N ASP A 3 -3.85 31.97 10.70
CA ASP A 3 -4.87 31.01 10.30
C ASP A 3 -4.24 29.69 9.80
N LYS A 4 -5.02 28.63 9.71
CA LYS A 4 -4.56 27.30 9.29
C LYS A 4 -4.04 27.29 7.84
N TYR A 5 -4.59 28.14 6.95
CA TYR A 5 -4.15 28.25 5.56
C TYR A 5 -2.80 28.97 5.45
N GLY A 6 -2.60 30.01 6.27
CA GLY A 6 -1.31 30.69 6.37
C GLY A 6 -0.20 29.75 6.85
N VAL A 7 -0.46 28.92 7.87
CA VAL A 7 0.47 27.89 8.35
C VAL A 7 0.72 26.83 7.26
N LEU A 8 -0.32 26.37 6.58
CA LEU A 8 -0.22 25.40 5.50
C LEU A 8 0.68 25.92 4.37
N LYS A 9 0.48 27.17 3.95
CA LYS A 9 1.29 27.82 2.90
C LYS A 9 2.73 28.05 3.33
N GLU A 10 2.93 28.63 4.53
CA GLU A 10 4.25 29.01 5.04
C GLU A 10 5.20 27.81 5.18
N TYR A 11 4.71 26.73 5.81
CA TYR A 11 5.58 25.59 6.15
C TYR A 11 5.57 24.48 5.10
N PHE A 12 4.42 24.25 4.45
CA PHE A 12 4.24 23.09 3.55
C PHE A 12 4.09 23.47 2.07
N GLY A 13 3.86 24.78 1.76
CA GLY A 13 3.78 25.26 0.38
C GLY A 13 2.49 24.89 -0.34
N HIS A 14 1.39 24.71 0.38
CA HIS A 14 0.09 24.39 -0.19
C HIS A 14 -0.92 25.50 0.10
N ASP A 15 -1.70 25.88 -0.91
CA ASP A 15 -2.70 26.97 -0.79
C ASP A 15 -4.02 26.47 -0.21
N SER A 16 -4.29 25.18 -0.30
CA SER A 16 -5.54 24.59 0.15
C SER A 16 -5.33 23.19 0.74
N PHE A 17 -6.20 22.83 1.66
CA PHE A 17 -6.29 21.47 2.18
C PHE A 17 -6.89 20.53 1.14
N ARG A 18 -6.44 19.27 1.14
CA ARG A 18 -7.11 18.19 0.41
C ARG A 18 -8.41 17.81 1.09
N GLU A 19 -9.24 17.05 0.39
CA GLU A 19 -10.52 16.56 0.92
C GLU A 19 -10.36 15.92 2.31
N GLY A 20 -11.19 16.37 3.26
CA GLY A 20 -11.21 15.87 4.63
C GLY A 20 -10.15 16.46 5.57
N GLN A 21 -9.00 16.96 5.06
CA GLN A 21 -7.93 17.52 5.90
C GLN A 21 -8.41 18.76 6.66
N ASP A 22 -9.15 19.63 5.98
CA ASP A 22 -9.67 20.88 6.54
C ASP A 22 -10.58 20.64 7.75
N ARG A 23 -11.55 19.72 7.60
CA ARG A 23 -12.47 19.30 8.67
C ARG A 23 -11.76 18.66 9.86
N ILE A 24 -10.73 17.83 9.60
CA ILE A 24 -9.90 17.22 10.65
C ILE A 24 -9.15 18.31 11.42
N THR A 25 -8.50 19.22 10.69
CA THR A 25 -7.74 20.35 11.28
C THR A 25 -8.64 21.21 12.18
N ASP A 26 -9.83 21.59 11.70
CA ASP A 26 -10.77 22.38 12.49
C ASP A 26 -11.25 21.66 13.74
N SER A 27 -11.55 20.35 13.62
CA SER A 27 -11.99 19.55 14.77
C SER A 27 -10.92 19.48 15.87
N LEU A 28 -9.66 19.23 15.48
CA LEU A 28 -8.54 19.17 16.41
C LEU A 28 -8.32 20.54 17.08
N LEU A 29 -8.32 21.63 16.30
CA LEU A 29 -8.18 23.00 16.82
C LEU A 29 -9.33 23.39 17.74
N GLY A 30 -10.53 22.86 17.49
CA GLY A 30 -11.70 23.01 18.36
C GLY A 30 -11.70 22.12 19.61
N GLY A 31 -10.61 21.35 19.86
CA GLY A 31 -10.49 20.49 21.04
C GLY A 31 -11.29 19.19 20.97
N ARG A 32 -11.78 18.80 19.79
CA ARG A 32 -12.53 17.56 19.58
C ARG A 32 -11.63 16.47 19.02
N ASP A 33 -11.68 15.26 19.61
CA ASP A 33 -10.93 14.11 19.13
C ASP A 33 -11.33 13.72 17.69
N VAL A 34 -10.40 13.12 16.96
CA VAL A 34 -10.59 12.77 15.54
C VAL A 34 -10.12 11.33 15.27
N LEU A 35 -10.88 10.63 14.44
CA LEU A 35 -10.44 9.42 13.74
C LEU A 35 -10.36 9.71 12.24
N GLY A 36 -9.15 9.90 11.72
CA GLY A 36 -8.87 10.13 10.31
C GLY A 36 -8.50 8.84 9.57
N ILE A 37 -9.35 8.39 8.63
CA ILE A 37 -9.11 7.22 7.78
C ILE A 37 -8.84 7.74 6.38
N MET A 38 -7.57 7.76 6.00
CA MET A 38 -7.13 8.40 4.76
C MET A 38 -6.10 7.50 4.06
N PRO A 39 -6.21 7.28 2.75
CA PRO A 39 -5.30 6.41 2.02
C PRO A 39 -3.85 6.89 2.13
N THR A 40 -2.90 5.98 1.88
CA THR A 40 -1.49 6.34 1.79
C THR A 40 -1.29 7.39 0.70
N GLY A 41 -0.54 8.45 1.01
CA GLY A 41 -0.33 9.59 0.09
C GLY A 41 -1.42 10.66 0.10
N ALA A 42 -2.51 10.51 0.87
CA ALA A 42 -3.53 11.55 1.03
C ALA A 42 -3.08 12.73 1.93
N GLY A 43 -1.91 12.66 2.54
CA GLY A 43 -1.36 13.71 3.38
C GLY A 43 -1.86 13.68 4.83
N LYS A 44 -2.00 12.48 5.43
CA LYS A 44 -2.38 12.29 6.84
C LYS A 44 -1.56 13.15 7.79
N SER A 45 -0.25 13.26 7.56
CA SER A 45 0.66 14.01 8.45
C SER A 45 0.29 15.49 8.55
N ILE A 46 -0.16 16.11 7.47
CA ILE A 46 -0.62 17.51 7.46
C ILE A 46 -1.77 17.73 8.44
N CYS A 47 -2.67 16.75 8.59
CA CYS A 47 -3.84 16.85 9.47
C CYS A 47 -3.50 17.07 10.94
N TYR A 48 -2.33 16.61 11.40
CA TYR A 48 -1.86 16.85 12.77
C TYR A 48 -0.69 17.81 12.84
N GLN A 49 0.11 17.96 11.78
CA GLN A 49 1.25 18.88 11.77
C GLN A 49 0.81 20.34 11.74
N VAL A 50 -0.23 20.68 10.97
CA VAL A 50 -0.77 22.06 10.94
C VAL A 50 -1.36 22.44 12.30
N PRO A 51 -2.27 21.66 12.93
CA PRO A 51 -2.73 21.95 14.29
C PRO A 51 -1.59 22.05 15.31
N ALA A 52 -0.61 21.15 15.23
CA ALA A 52 0.55 21.17 16.12
C ALA A 52 1.31 22.49 16.09
N LEU A 53 1.40 23.15 14.93
CA LEU A 53 2.05 24.45 14.77
C LEU A 53 1.19 25.62 15.27
N MET A 54 -0.12 25.42 15.39
CA MET A 54 -1.07 26.43 15.83
C MET A 54 -1.32 26.38 17.36
N PHE A 55 -1.18 25.21 17.97
CA PHE A 55 -1.31 25.07 19.42
C PHE A 55 -0.14 25.77 20.15
N GLU A 56 -0.38 26.24 21.37
CA GLU A 56 0.68 26.83 22.21
C GLU A 56 1.64 25.77 22.75
N GLY A 57 1.13 24.64 23.21
CA GLY A 57 1.90 23.54 23.78
C GLY A 57 2.58 22.64 22.75
N VAL A 58 3.12 21.55 23.25
CA VAL A 58 3.81 20.51 22.46
C VAL A 58 2.82 19.48 21.93
N THR A 59 3.08 18.96 20.74
CA THR A 59 2.36 17.82 20.18
C THR A 59 3.23 16.57 20.25
N VAL A 60 2.72 15.50 20.87
CA VAL A 60 3.35 14.17 20.87
C VAL A 60 2.73 13.34 19.75
N VAL A 61 3.56 12.80 18.85
CA VAL A 61 3.13 11.92 17.76
C VAL A 61 3.61 10.51 18.06
N VAL A 62 2.70 9.59 18.33
CA VAL A 62 3.01 8.18 18.52
C VAL A 62 3.08 7.51 17.16
N SER A 63 4.24 6.93 16.82
CA SER A 63 4.45 6.26 15.53
C SER A 63 5.21 4.95 15.73
N PRO A 64 4.84 3.87 15.00
CA PRO A 64 5.41 2.54 15.25
C PRO A 64 6.77 2.31 14.59
N LEU A 65 7.30 3.29 13.83
CA LEU A 65 8.40 3.06 12.90
C LEU A 65 9.51 4.09 12.99
N ILE A 66 10.69 3.61 13.32
CA ILE A 66 11.91 4.41 13.49
C ILE A 66 12.27 5.18 12.21
N SER A 67 12.20 4.53 11.04
CA SER A 67 12.52 5.15 9.75
C SER A 67 11.55 6.29 9.42
N LEU A 68 10.24 6.04 9.60
CA LEU A 68 9.21 7.06 9.35
C LEU A 68 9.39 8.29 10.25
N MET A 69 9.68 8.08 11.53
CA MET A 69 9.95 9.18 12.44
C MET A 69 11.13 10.04 11.98
N LYS A 70 12.23 9.40 11.54
CA LYS A 70 13.41 10.11 11.02
C LYS A 70 13.08 10.94 9.78
N ASP A 71 12.36 10.35 8.83
CA ASP A 71 11.98 11.03 7.59
C ASP A 71 11.02 12.21 7.86
N GLN A 72 10.00 12.01 8.71
CA GLN A 72 9.06 13.06 9.09
C GLN A 72 9.74 14.22 9.84
N VAL A 73 10.61 13.91 10.81
CA VAL A 73 11.37 14.93 11.55
C VAL A 73 12.33 15.66 10.63
N SER A 74 13.03 14.96 9.73
CA SER A 74 13.92 15.59 8.75
C SER A 74 13.15 16.57 7.83
N ALA A 75 11.99 16.16 7.32
CA ALA A 75 11.15 17.02 6.50
C ALA A 75 10.64 18.26 7.26
N LEU A 76 10.21 18.09 8.51
CA LEU A 76 9.76 19.17 9.38
C LEU A 76 10.88 20.18 9.67
N VAL A 77 12.06 19.70 10.05
CA VAL A 77 13.24 20.55 10.31
C VAL A 77 13.63 21.34 9.07
N GLN A 78 13.57 20.74 7.89
CA GLN A 78 13.83 21.44 6.63
C GLN A 78 12.76 22.48 6.28
N SER A 79 11.51 22.21 6.64
CA SER A 79 10.44 23.19 6.54
C SER A 79 10.51 24.26 7.65
N GLY A 80 11.49 24.15 8.56
CA GLY A 80 11.77 25.08 9.65
C GLY A 80 10.93 24.88 10.90
N VAL A 81 10.35 23.69 11.06
CA VAL A 81 9.65 23.30 12.29
C VAL A 81 10.63 22.63 13.24
N ALA A 82 10.67 23.08 14.49
CA ALA A 82 11.47 22.44 15.51
C ALA A 82 10.81 21.12 15.95
N ALA A 83 11.35 20.01 15.49
CA ALA A 83 10.86 18.67 15.77
C ALA A 83 11.99 17.73 16.18
N ALA A 84 11.65 16.69 16.96
CA ALA A 84 12.56 15.64 17.36
C ALA A 84 11.87 14.26 17.35
N TYR A 85 12.66 13.19 17.49
CA TYR A 85 12.12 11.85 17.69
C TYR A 85 12.80 11.15 18.88
N ILE A 86 12.05 10.25 19.53
CA ILE A 86 12.48 9.42 20.65
C ILE A 86 12.16 7.96 20.34
N ASN A 87 13.21 7.17 20.07
CA ASN A 87 13.09 5.75 19.75
C ASN A 87 14.33 4.97 20.18
N SER A 88 14.42 3.67 19.87
CA SER A 88 15.54 2.80 20.26
C SER A 88 16.84 3.05 19.50
N SER A 89 16.82 3.80 18.40
CA SER A 89 18.03 4.07 17.61
C SER A 89 18.90 5.22 18.16
N LEU A 90 18.42 5.93 19.18
CA LEU A 90 19.19 6.99 19.83
C LEU A 90 20.20 6.41 20.80
N THR A 91 21.43 6.91 20.77
CA THR A 91 22.39 6.67 21.84
C THR A 91 21.90 7.32 23.14
N HIS A 92 22.40 6.86 24.29
CA HIS A 92 22.01 7.42 25.57
C HIS A 92 22.24 8.94 25.66
N ALA A 93 23.39 9.42 25.16
CA ALA A 93 23.70 10.84 25.11
C ALA A 93 22.74 11.65 24.22
N GLN A 94 22.37 11.11 23.05
CA GLN A 94 21.38 11.72 22.18
C GLN A 94 19.99 11.76 22.82
N TYR A 95 19.59 10.69 23.47
CA TYR A 95 18.32 10.60 24.20
C TYR A 95 18.24 11.68 25.29
N LEU A 96 19.25 11.78 26.18
CA LEU A 96 19.29 12.81 27.21
C LEU A 96 19.26 14.23 26.64
N LYS A 97 19.98 14.48 25.54
CA LYS A 97 19.97 15.78 24.86
C LYS A 97 18.59 16.13 24.31
N VAL A 98 17.87 15.15 23.73
CA VAL A 98 16.50 15.37 23.26
C VAL A 98 15.59 15.68 24.43
N LEU A 99 15.66 14.94 25.54
CA LEU A 99 14.88 15.20 26.75
C LEU A 99 15.11 16.61 27.30
N GLN A 100 16.36 17.01 27.48
CA GLN A 100 16.72 18.35 27.94
C GLN A 100 16.21 19.47 27.01
N ASN A 101 16.33 19.28 25.69
CA ASN A 101 15.81 20.24 24.75
C ASN A 101 14.27 20.30 24.76
N THR A 102 13.61 19.16 25.05
CA THR A 102 12.16 19.07 25.20
C THR A 102 11.68 19.86 26.41
N GLU A 103 12.34 19.65 27.57
CA GLU A 103 12.09 20.39 28.82
C GLU A 103 12.25 21.89 28.64
N ASN A 104 13.28 22.31 27.90
CA ASN A 104 13.50 23.72 27.55
C ASN A 104 12.53 24.27 26.48
N GLY A 105 11.48 23.55 26.11
CA GLY A 105 10.45 24.01 25.16
C GLY A 105 10.94 24.21 23.72
N LYS A 106 12.07 23.56 23.34
CA LYS A 106 12.68 23.77 22.03
C LYS A 106 11.88 23.15 20.89
N TYR A 107 11.13 22.07 21.16
CA TYR A 107 10.42 21.32 20.14
C TYR A 107 8.92 21.58 20.16
N LYS A 108 8.33 21.72 18.98
CA LYS A 108 6.90 21.87 18.77
C LYS A 108 6.21 20.51 18.55
N ILE A 109 6.92 19.59 17.91
CA ILE A 109 6.45 18.24 17.60
C ILE A 109 7.51 17.22 18.01
N ILE A 110 7.08 16.21 18.77
CA ILE A 110 7.95 15.12 19.21
C ILE A 110 7.35 13.79 18.78
N TYR A 111 8.06 13.07 17.90
CA TYR A 111 7.70 11.71 17.52
C TYR A 111 8.25 10.72 18.55
N VAL A 112 7.40 9.80 19.01
CA VAL A 112 7.76 8.84 20.06
C VAL A 112 7.36 7.43 19.63
N ALA A 113 8.29 6.48 19.81
CA ALA A 113 7.95 5.07 19.66
C ALA A 113 7.03 4.63 20.83
N PRO A 114 5.98 3.83 20.58
CA PRO A 114 5.00 3.46 21.61
C PRO A 114 5.65 2.78 22.84
N GLU A 115 6.76 2.05 22.65
CA GLU A 115 7.51 1.40 23.71
C GLU A 115 8.20 2.40 24.67
N ARG A 116 8.40 3.65 24.22
CA ARG A 116 9.03 4.71 24.99
C ARG A 116 8.05 5.59 25.77
N LEU A 117 6.76 5.48 25.51
CA LEU A 117 5.73 6.30 26.19
C LEU A 117 5.76 6.12 27.72
N CYS A 118 5.97 4.89 28.20
CA CYS A 118 6.01 4.57 29.62
C CYS A 118 7.40 4.67 30.24
N ALA A 119 8.42 5.20 29.53
CA ALA A 119 9.75 5.38 30.09
C ALA A 119 9.72 6.47 31.18
N PRO A 120 10.21 6.19 32.42
CA PRO A 120 10.05 7.11 33.57
C PRO A 120 10.54 8.52 33.28
N ALA A 121 11.73 8.67 32.68
CA ALA A 121 12.31 9.98 32.36
C ALA A 121 11.48 10.75 31.30
N PHE A 122 10.84 10.06 30.36
CA PHE A 122 9.97 10.70 29.37
C PHE A 122 8.65 11.13 30.01
N LEU A 123 8.04 10.28 30.86
CA LEU A 123 6.81 10.60 31.59
C LEU A 123 6.99 11.81 32.53
N GLU A 124 8.14 11.89 33.25
CA GLU A 124 8.45 13.00 34.13
C GLU A 124 8.47 14.33 33.35
N ILE A 125 9.13 14.35 32.21
CA ILE A 125 9.16 15.55 31.34
C ILE A 125 7.79 15.86 30.78
N CYS A 126 7.03 14.86 30.31
CA CYS A 126 5.67 15.09 29.79
C CYS A 126 4.72 15.69 30.84
N ARG A 127 4.93 15.38 32.14
CA ARG A 127 4.15 15.97 33.24
C ARG A 127 4.50 17.44 33.52
N SER A 128 5.69 17.87 33.17
CA SER A 128 6.10 19.29 33.32
C SER A 128 5.72 20.15 32.09
N LEU A 129 5.36 19.53 30.97
CA LEU A 129 5.02 20.22 29.72
C LEU A 129 3.51 20.39 29.52
N SER A 130 3.16 21.48 28.83
CA SER A 130 1.82 21.62 28.29
C SER A 130 1.70 20.83 26.98
N ILE A 131 1.13 19.62 27.05
CA ILE A 131 0.87 18.79 25.86
C ILE A 131 -0.53 19.13 25.36
N SER A 132 -0.61 19.78 24.19
CA SER A 132 -1.88 20.21 23.61
C SER A 132 -2.56 19.11 22.79
N MET A 133 -1.77 18.23 22.17
CA MET A 133 -2.30 17.17 21.31
C MET A 133 -1.45 15.90 21.38
N VAL A 134 -2.13 14.75 21.33
CA VAL A 134 -1.51 13.45 21.04
C VAL A 134 -2.03 12.94 19.69
N ALA A 135 -1.14 12.80 18.74
CA ALA A 135 -1.46 12.19 17.43
C ALA A 135 -0.99 10.73 17.41
N VAL A 136 -1.88 9.81 17.07
CA VAL A 136 -1.59 8.38 16.96
C VAL A 136 -1.54 8.02 15.48
N ASP A 137 -0.33 7.86 14.95
CA ASP A 137 -0.14 7.40 13.57
C ASP A 137 -0.23 5.88 13.48
N GLU A 138 -0.67 5.37 12.33
CA GLU A 138 -0.98 3.95 12.10
C GLU A 138 -1.86 3.35 13.21
N ALA A 139 -2.91 4.07 13.60
CA ALA A 139 -3.78 3.75 14.73
C ALA A 139 -4.42 2.34 14.65
N HIS A 140 -4.45 1.72 13.46
CA HIS A 140 -4.90 0.33 13.30
C HIS A 140 -4.03 -0.68 14.08
N CYS A 141 -2.81 -0.29 14.48
CA CYS A 141 -1.93 -1.12 15.31
C CYS A 141 -2.48 -1.39 16.72
N VAL A 142 -3.47 -0.62 17.19
CA VAL A 142 -4.12 -0.87 18.49
C VAL A 142 -5.07 -2.06 18.46
N SER A 143 -5.60 -2.40 17.29
CA SER A 143 -6.61 -3.45 17.11
C SER A 143 -5.98 -4.81 16.81
N GLN A 144 -6.35 -5.82 17.56
CA GLN A 144 -6.00 -7.23 17.26
C GLN A 144 -6.57 -7.68 15.90
N TRP A 145 -7.59 -6.98 15.42
CA TRP A 145 -8.20 -7.18 14.11
C TRP A 145 -7.51 -6.39 13.00
N GLY A 146 -6.52 -5.57 13.35
CA GLY A 146 -5.64 -4.87 12.41
C GLY A 146 -4.68 -5.82 11.70
N GLN A 147 -4.01 -5.33 10.68
CA GLN A 147 -3.02 -6.12 9.93
C GLN A 147 -1.65 -6.20 10.62
N ASP A 148 -1.38 -5.29 11.57
CA ASP A 148 -0.10 -5.15 12.29
C ASP A 148 -0.38 -4.76 13.75
N PHE A 149 -0.97 -5.69 14.50
CA PHE A 149 -1.25 -5.49 15.92
C PHE A 149 0.04 -5.34 16.72
N ARG A 150 0.09 -4.30 17.57
CA ARG A 150 1.22 -4.00 18.45
C ARG A 150 0.73 -3.79 19.88
N PRO A 151 1.04 -4.69 20.81
CA PRO A 151 0.61 -4.58 22.22
C PRO A 151 1.01 -3.25 22.86
N SER A 152 2.15 -2.66 22.45
CA SER A 152 2.61 -1.36 22.95
C SER A 152 1.63 -0.20 22.69
N TYR A 153 0.76 -0.31 21.67
CA TYR A 153 -0.29 0.69 21.39
C TYR A 153 -1.40 0.70 22.46
N LEU A 154 -1.64 -0.42 23.13
CA LEU A 154 -2.61 -0.49 24.23
C LEU A 154 -2.23 0.37 25.44
N LYS A 155 -0.96 0.80 25.52
CA LYS A 155 -0.45 1.70 26.58
C LYS A 155 -0.69 3.18 26.31
N ILE A 156 -1.15 3.55 25.11
CA ILE A 156 -1.38 4.95 24.74
C ILE A 156 -2.44 5.63 25.62
N PRO A 157 -3.60 5.00 25.92
CA PRO A 157 -4.57 5.60 26.83
C PRO A 157 -4.01 5.87 28.24
N ASP A 158 -3.26 4.93 28.80
CA ASP A 158 -2.65 5.09 30.12
C ASP A 158 -1.64 6.26 30.13
N PHE A 159 -0.87 6.41 29.05
CA PHE A 159 -0.01 7.57 28.87
C PHE A 159 -0.82 8.87 28.86
N ILE A 160 -1.90 8.96 28.07
CA ILE A 160 -2.75 10.16 27.99
C ILE A 160 -3.36 10.48 29.34
N GLU A 161 -3.87 9.48 30.08
CA GLU A 161 -4.46 9.63 31.41
C GLU A 161 -3.42 10.09 32.46
N SER A 162 -2.14 9.78 32.26
CA SER A 162 -1.06 10.19 33.16
C SER A 162 -0.63 11.66 33.03
N LEU A 163 -1.11 12.37 31.98
CA LEU A 163 -0.77 13.76 31.71
C LEU A 163 -1.58 14.73 32.60
N PRO A 164 -1.01 15.85 33.05
CA PRO A 164 -1.70 16.86 33.87
C PRO A 164 -2.89 17.52 33.17
N SER A 165 -2.81 17.64 31.85
CA SER A 165 -3.87 18.18 30.98
C SER A 165 -4.42 17.08 30.10
N CYS A 166 -5.69 17.21 29.73
CA CYS A 166 -6.33 16.27 28.80
C CYS A 166 -6.14 16.76 27.36
N PRO A 167 -5.11 16.31 26.63
CA PRO A 167 -4.86 16.76 25.27
C PRO A 167 -5.97 16.32 24.32
N VAL A 168 -6.11 16.99 23.17
CA VAL A 168 -6.92 16.48 22.08
C VAL A 168 -6.22 15.28 21.42
N VAL A 169 -6.99 14.27 21.02
CA VAL A 169 -6.43 13.04 20.42
C VAL A 169 -6.81 12.96 18.95
N GLY A 170 -5.80 12.83 18.08
CA GLY A 170 -5.99 12.55 16.66
C GLY A 170 -5.47 11.16 16.32
N ALA A 171 -6.35 10.22 15.97
CA ALA A 171 -5.98 8.87 15.52
C ALA A 171 -6.03 8.79 13.99
N PHE A 172 -4.95 8.31 13.36
CA PHE A 172 -4.80 8.31 11.90
C PHE A 172 -4.41 6.92 11.39
N THR A 173 -5.05 6.48 10.32
CA THR A 173 -4.68 5.21 9.64
C THR A 173 -4.99 5.26 8.15
N ALA A 174 -4.27 4.43 7.37
CA ALA A 174 -4.57 4.26 5.95
C ALA A 174 -5.61 3.17 5.69
N THR A 175 -5.74 2.20 6.58
CA THR A 175 -6.56 1.00 6.38
C THR A 175 -7.32 0.70 7.65
N ALA A 176 -8.64 0.77 7.60
CA ALA A 176 -9.49 0.34 8.71
C ALA A 176 -10.84 -0.15 8.19
N THR A 177 -11.11 -1.43 8.41
CA THR A 177 -12.46 -2.02 8.23
C THR A 177 -13.41 -1.50 9.30
N GLY A 178 -14.71 -1.75 9.17
CA GLY A 178 -15.71 -1.32 10.16
C GLY A 178 -15.34 -1.74 11.59
N THR A 179 -14.94 -3.00 11.78
CA THR A 179 -14.53 -3.55 13.09
C THR A 179 -13.30 -2.81 13.65
N VAL A 180 -12.27 -2.62 12.82
CA VAL A 180 -11.04 -1.92 13.24
C VAL A 180 -11.33 -0.45 13.62
N ARG A 181 -12.29 0.20 12.96
CA ARG A 181 -12.71 1.57 13.30
C ARG A 181 -13.31 1.65 14.71
N GLU A 182 -14.19 0.71 15.05
CA GLU A 182 -14.79 0.65 16.40
C GLU A 182 -13.72 0.34 17.46
N ASP A 183 -12.82 -0.60 17.18
CA ASP A 183 -11.71 -0.90 18.08
C ASP A 183 -10.82 0.32 18.34
N ILE A 184 -10.42 1.07 17.31
CA ILE A 184 -9.61 2.27 17.49
C ILE A 184 -10.31 3.26 18.41
N LYS A 185 -11.62 3.51 18.23
CA LYS A 185 -12.37 4.44 19.08
C LYS A 185 -12.41 3.99 20.54
N ASN A 186 -12.68 2.71 20.75
CA ASN A 186 -12.87 2.14 22.09
C ASN A 186 -11.52 1.97 22.82
N LEU A 187 -10.52 1.36 22.14
CA LEU A 187 -9.23 1.03 22.75
C LEU A 187 -8.36 2.29 22.99
N LEU A 188 -8.45 3.31 22.13
CA LEU A 188 -7.80 4.60 22.38
C LEU A 188 -8.65 5.55 23.24
N LYS A 189 -9.83 5.12 23.70
CA LYS A 189 -10.75 5.91 24.54
C LYS A 189 -11.06 7.30 23.95
N LEU A 190 -11.29 7.39 22.61
CA LEU A 190 -11.56 8.66 21.94
C LEU A 190 -12.90 9.25 22.39
N ARG A 191 -12.91 10.55 22.74
CA ARG A 191 -14.08 11.26 23.29
C ARG A 191 -14.93 11.84 22.16
N ALA A 192 -16.08 11.21 21.88
CA ALA A 192 -17.03 11.60 20.82
C ALA A 192 -16.32 12.07 19.52
N PRO A 193 -15.42 11.26 18.93
CA PRO A 193 -14.53 11.71 17.88
C PRO A 193 -15.29 12.09 16.61
N LEU A 194 -14.75 13.08 15.88
CA LEU A 194 -15.11 13.27 14.48
C LEU A 194 -14.46 12.14 13.67
N VAL A 195 -15.27 11.33 12.99
CA VAL A 195 -14.77 10.31 12.07
C VAL A 195 -14.78 10.85 10.66
N VAL A 196 -13.61 10.91 10.03
CA VAL A 196 -13.45 11.34 8.63
C VAL A 196 -12.81 10.21 7.84
N ALA A 197 -13.53 9.68 6.87
CA ALA A 197 -13.00 8.75 5.86
C ALA A 197 -13.06 9.46 4.49
N THR A 198 -11.90 9.64 3.86
CA THR A 198 -11.81 10.34 2.57
C THR A 198 -11.92 9.41 1.38
N GLY A 199 -12.31 8.15 1.63
CA GLY A 199 -12.34 7.11 0.60
C GLY A 199 -10.98 6.46 0.37
N PHE A 200 -11.01 5.33 -0.34
CA PHE A 200 -9.82 4.53 -0.66
C PHE A 200 -9.43 4.64 -2.14
N ASP A 201 -10.13 5.48 -2.92
CA ASP A 201 -9.80 5.59 -4.33
C ASP A 201 -8.50 6.38 -4.57
N ARG A 202 -7.66 5.80 -5.40
CA ARG A 202 -6.41 6.37 -5.90
C ARG A 202 -6.46 6.37 -7.44
N PRO A 203 -7.10 7.38 -8.06
CA PRO A 203 -7.38 7.39 -9.49
C PRO A 203 -6.11 7.42 -10.36
N ASN A 204 -4.97 7.80 -9.80
CA ASN A 204 -3.67 7.79 -10.46
C ASN A 204 -2.97 6.43 -10.48
N LEU A 205 -3.47 5.42 -9.73
CA LEU A 205 -2.88 4.09 -9.75
C LEU A 205 -3.54 3.20 -10.81
N PHE A 206 -2.72 2.52 -11.60
CA PHE A 206 -3.13 1.48 -12.52
C PHE A 206 -2.96 0.11 -11.87
N PHE A 207 -4.06 -0.62 -11.64
CA PHE A 207 -4.02 -1.96 -11.06
C PHE A 207 -4.03 -3.03 -12.14
N SER A 208 -3.09 -3.98 -12.03
CA SER A 208 -2.97 -5.10 -12.97
C SER A 208 -2.64 -6.40 -12.25
N VAL A 209 -3.31 -7.48 -12.63
CA VAL A 209 -2.97 -8.84 -12.23
C VAL A 209 -2.56 -9.61 -13.47
N MET A 210 -1.39 -10.24 -13.43
CA MET A 210 -0.84 -11.04 -14.52
C MET A 210 -0.62 -12.49 -14.07
N HIS A 211 -0.85 -13.43 -14.95
CA HIS A 211 -0.69 -14.88 -14.72
C HIS A 211 0.45 -15.45 -15.60
N PRO A 212 1.72 -15.09 -15.36
CA PRO A 212 2.81 -15.51 -16.22
C PRO A 212 3.22 -16.97 -15.95
N ASN A 213 3.56 -17.71 -17.00
CA ASN A 213 4.15 -19.04 -16.86
C ASN A 213 5.51 -19.02 -16.12
N LYS A 214 6.32 -17.97 -16.36
CA LYS A 214 7.61 -17.74 -15.71
C LYS A 214 7.65 -16.29 -15.21
N LYS A 215 7.57 -16.09 -13.89
CA LYS A 215 7.55 -14.77 -13.25
C LYS A 215 8.83 -13.98 -13.51
N SER A 216 10.00 -14.64 -13.54
CA SER A 216 11.28 -13.99 -13.82
C SER A 216 11.31 -13.32 -15.20
N ILE A 217 10.78 -13.99 -16.23
CA ILE A 217 10.72 -13.43 -17.59
C ILE A 217 9.74 -12.24 -17.63
N ALA A 218 8.58 -12.37 -16.98
CA ALA A 218 7.60 -11.29 -16.90
C ALA A 218 8.17 -10.06 -16.16
N LEU A 219 8.82 -10.28 -15.02
CA LEU A 219 9.48 -9.21 -14.25
C LEU A 219 10.52 -8.48 -15.11
N MET A 220 11.42 -9.22 -15.77
CA MET A 220 12.46 -8.61 -16.62
C MET A 220 11.87 -7.76 -17.74
N LYS A 221 10.76 -8.19 -18.33
CA LYS A 221 10.06 -7.40 -19.35
C LYS A 221 9.49 -6.12 -18.77
N LEU A 222 8.80 -6.21 -17.62
CA LEU A 222 8.20 -5.06 -16.94
C LEU A 222 9.25 -4.01 -16.52
N ILE A 223 10.39 -4.46 -16.00
CA ILE A 223 11.49 -3.56 -15.60
C ILE A 223 12.14 -2.91 -16.83
N LYS A 224 12.32 -3.63 -17.95
CA LYS A 224 12.85 -3.06 -19.20
C LYS A 224 11.94 -1.96 -19.76
N GLU A 225 10.62 -2.14 -19.68
CA GLU A 225 9.63 -1.15 -20.13
C GLU A 225 9.63 0.13 -19.25
N ARG A 226 10.21 0.06 -18.02
CA ARG A 226 10.27 1.15 -17.02
C ARG A 226 11.71 1.58 -16.71
N LYS A 227 12.60 1.45 -17.68
CA LYS A 227 14.02 1.81 -17.52
C LYS A 227 14.16 3.28 -17.11
N GLY A 228 14.90 3.52 -16.03
CA GLY A 228 15.13 4.87 -15.48
C GLY A 228 14.07 5.34 -14.49
N GLU A 229 13.04 4.54 -14.23
CA GLU A 229 12.02 4.83 -13.23
C GLU A 229 12.39 4.20 -11.88
N SER A 230 11.94 4.82 -10.79
CA SER A 230 12.08 4.28 -9.44
C SER A 230 10.90 3.39 -9.09
N GLY A 231 11.17 2.21 -8.51
CA GLY A 231 10.12 1.26 -8.17
C GLY A 231 10.48 0.25 -7.11
N ILE A 232 9.45 -0.47 -6.64
CA ILE A 232 9.58 -1.49 -5.58
C ILE A 232 9.10 -2.83 -6.12
N VAL A 233 9.85 -3.89 -5.84
CA VAL A 233 9.48 -5.28 -6.14
C VAL A 233 9.31 -6.05 -4.83
N TYR A 234 8.08 -6.44 -4.50
CA TYR A 234 7.78 -7.20 -3.29
C TYR A 234 7.85 -8.71 -3.50
N CYS A 235 8.58 -9.40 -2.62
CA CYS A 235 8.69 -10.86 -2.56
C CYS A 235 8.21 -11.39 -1.21
N SER A 236 7.61 -12.59 -1.19
CA SER A 236 7.09 -13.18 0.05
C SER A 236 8.18 -13.72 0.99
N THR A 237 9.39 -14.00 0.49
CA THR A 237 10.45 -14.64 1.27
C THR A 237 11.79 -13.92 1.12
N ARG A 238 12.64 -14.02 2.16
CA ARG A 238 14.01 -13.48 2.14
C ARG A 238 14.82 -14.04 0.96
N LYS A 239 14.77 -15.36 0.74
CA LYS A 239 15.42 -16.01 -0.39
C LYS A 239 14.94 -15.47 -1.74
N GLY A 240 13.63 -15.26 -1.90
CA GLY A 240 13.08 -14.66 -3.12
C GLY A 240 13.57 -13.23 -3.37
N VAL A 241 13.78 -12.44 -2.31
CA VAL A 241 14.38 -11.09 -2.42
C VAL A 241 15.80 -11.18 -2.95
N GLU A 242 16.62 -12.09 -2.39
CA GLU A 242 18.00 -12.27 -2.84
C GLU A 242 18.07 -12.71 -4.31
N GLU A 243 17.30 -13.73 -4.69
CA GLU A 243 17.26 -14.26 -6.06
C GLU A 243 16.80 -13.21 -7.08
N VAL A 244 15.78 -12.43 -6.75
CA VAL A 244 15.25 -11.38 -7.65
C VAL A 244 16.21 -10.19 -7.74
N CYS A 245 16.82 -9.75 -6.63
CA CYS A 245 17.80 -8.68 -6.63
C CYS A 245 19.04 -9.06 -7.47
N GLU A 246 19.55 -10.28 -7.30
CA GLU A 246 20.66 -10.80 -8.08
C GLU A 246 20.31 -10.91 -9.57
N LEU A 247 19.10 -11.39 -9.91
CA LEU A 247 18.61 -11.47 -11.28
C LEU A 247 18.61 -10.08 -11.94
N LEU A 248 18.12 -9.04 -11.27
CA LEU A 248 18.07 -7.69 -11.80
C LEU A 248 19.49 -7.13 -12.02
N ASN A 249 20.37 -7.24 -11.03
CA ASN A 249 21.74 -6.75 -11.10
C ASN A 249 22.56 -7.45 -12.22
N LYS A 250 22.43 -8.78 -12.35
CA LYS A 250 23.07 -9.55 -13.45
C LYS A 250 22.59 -9.12 -14.83
N ASN A 251 21.41 -8.55 -14.95
CA ASN A 251 20.86 -8.05 -16.22
C ASN A 251 21.06 -6.54 -16.42
N GLY A 252 21.93 -5.90 -15.64
CA GLY A 252 22.33 -4.51 -15.81
C GLY A 252 21.35 -3.47 -15.25
N PHE A 253 20.47 -3.88 -14.31
CA PHE A 253 19.64 -2.96 -13.55
C PHE A 253 20.25 -2.76 -12.16
N THR A 254 20.35 -1.53 -11.71
CA THR A 254 20.83 -1.23 -10.36
C THR A 254 19.68 -1.45 -9.37
N ALA A 255 19.74 -2.56 -8.62
CA ALA A 255 18.75 -2.92 -7.62
C ALA A 255 19.41 -3.15 -6.26
N THR A 256 18.74 -2.72 -5.20
CA THR A 256 19.11 -3.01 -3.81
C THR A 256 18.03 -3.87 -3.13
N ARG A 257 18.31 -4.40 -1.93
CA ARG A 257 17.45 -5.37 -1.25
C ARG A 257 17.12 -4.97 0.19
N TYR A 258 15.95 -5.40 0.67
CA TYR A 258 15.56 -5.16 2.05
C TYR A 258 14.70 -6.29 2.62
N HIS A 259 15.16 -6.90 3.72
CA HIS A 259 14.41 -7.88 4.50
C HIS A 259 14.95 -8.01 5.91
N ALA A 260 14.18 -8.56 6.83
CA ALA A 260 14.53 -8.66 8.25
C ALA A 260 15.76 -9.54 8.56
N GLY A 261 16.24 -10.34 7.60
CA GLY A 261 17.45 -11.15 7.76
C GLY A 261 18.77 -10.41 7.53
N LEU A 262 18.73 -9.17 7.02
CA LEU A 262 19.91 -8.31 6.88
C LEU A 262 20.26 -7.68 8.23
N ASN A 263 21.54 -7.40 8.47
CA ASN A 263 21.95 -6.63 9.63
C ASN A 263 21.46 -5.16 9.56
N GLU A 264 21.49 -4.45 10.66
CA GLU A 264 20.91 -3.11 10.75
C GLU A 264 21.62 -2.09 9.85
N ASP A 265 22.94 -2.16 9.77
CA ASP A 265 23.74 -1.25 8.93
C ASP A 265 23.48 -1.49 7.46
N GLU A 266 23.39 -2.74 7.03
CA GLU A 266 23.07 -3.10 5.65
C GLU A 266 21.65 -2.69 5.28
N ARG A 267 20.67 -2.88 6.18
CA ARG A 267 19.31 -2.40 5.96
C ARG A 267 19.26 -0.90 5.78
N ARG A 268 19.99 -0.16 6.62
CA ARG A 268 20.09 1.30 6.54
C ARG A 268 20.73 1.74 5.23
N LEU A 269 21.89 1.16 4.86
CA LEU A 269 22.58 1.49 3.63
C LEU A 269 21.72 1.24 2.40
N ASN A 270 21.09 0.07 2.32
CA ASN A 270 20.23 -0.30 1.19
C ASN A 270 18.98 0.60 1.09
N GLN A 271 18.40 0.98 2.22
CA GLN A 271 17.31 1.94 2.27
C GLN A 271 17.78 3.32 1.78
N ASP A 272 18.93 3.79 2.24
CA ASP A 272 19.52 5.06 1.82
C ASP A 272 19.82 5.04 0.31
N ASP A 273 20.35 3.95 -0.23
CA ASP A 273 20.61 3.82 -1.66
C ASP A 273 19.34 3.98 -2.51
N PHE A 274 18.22 3.41 -2.03
CA PHE A 274 16.93 3.58 -2.70
C PHE A 274 16.36 5.00 -2.52
N VAL A 275 16.41 5.54 -1.30
CA VAL A 275 15.86 6.86 -0.96
C VAL A 275 16.61 7.98 -1.68
N TYR A 276 17.94 7.85 -1.81
CA TYR A 276 18.82 8.83 -2.49
C TYR A 276 18.96 8.58 -3.99
N ASP A 277 18.15 7.72 -4.60
CA ASP A 277 18.17 7.39 -6.04
C ASP A 277 19.52 6.81 -6.53
N ARG A 278 20.35 6.24 -5.64
CA ARG A 278 21.56 5.50 -6.02
C ARG A 278 21.22 4.12 -6.61
N ALA A 279 20.18 3.48 -6.05
CA ALA A 279 19.58 2.28 -6.60
C ALA A 279 18.08 2.54 -6.86
N PRO A 280 17.64 2.71 -8.11
CA PRO A 280 16.26 3.04 -8.43
C PRO A 280 15.28 1.91 -8.15
N ILE A 281 15.74 0.66 -8.01
CA ILE A 281 14.87 -0.49 -7.77
C ILE A 281 15.17 -1.07 -6.38
N MET A 282 14.13 -1.14 -5.54
CA MET A 282 14.16 -1.84 -4.27
C MET A 282 13.48 -3.21 -4.41
N VAL A 283 14.17 -4.28 -4.06
CA VAL A 283 13.57 -5.62 -3.92
C VAL A 283 13.41 -5.95 -2.44
N ALA A 284 12.20 -6.22 -1.98
CA ALA A 284 11.97 -6.33 -0.55
C ALA A 284 10.89 -7.33 -0.15
N THR A 285 10.92 -7.74 1.13
CA THR A 285 9.75 -8.32 1.80
C THR A 285 8.84 -7.22 2.35
N ASN A 286 7.69 -7.59 2.92
CA ASN A 286 6.80 -6.67 3.64
C ASN A 286 7.50 -5.90 4.80
N ALA A 287 8.68 -6.37 5.26
CA ALA A 287 9.49 -5.62 6.23
C ALA A 287 9.94 -4.25 5.70
N PHE A 288 10.07 -4.08 4.38
CA PHE A 288 10.23 -2.80 3.70
C PHE A 288 8.87 -2.19 3.42
N GLY A 289 8.16 -1.92 4.44
CA GLY A 289 6.76 -1.56 4.25
C GLY A 289 6.41 -0.28 4.93
N MET A 290 6.41 -0.28 6.20
CA MET A 290 6.00 0.87 6.98
C MET A 290 7.18 1.84 7.10
N GLY A 291 6.95 3.13 6.84
CA GLY A 291 7.94 4.18 7.10
C GLY A 291 8.74 4.73 5.91
N ILE A 292 8.42 4.36 4.68
CA ILE A 292 9.08 4.93 3.51
C ILE A 292 8.16 5.95 2.86
N ASP A 293 8.61 7.20 2.85
CA ASP A 293 7.88 8.32 2.26
C ASP A 293 8.53 8.84 0.96
N LYS A 294 9.09 7.92 0.17
CA LYS A 294 9.63 8.26 -1.15
C LYS A 294 8.47 8.57 -2.11
N SER A 295 8.36 9.82 -2.53
CA SER A 295 7.22 10.31 -3.31
C SER A 295 7.27 9.90 -4.78
N ASN A 296 8.46 9.66 -5.36
CA ASN A 296 8.68 9.43 -6.78
C ASN A 296 8.73 7.94 -7.18
N VAL A 297 8.01 7.06 -6.48
CA VAL A 297 7.88 5.65 -6.85
C VAL A 297 6.88 5.52 -7.99
N SER A 298 7.34 5.17 -9.19
CA SER A 298 6.51 5.09 -10.40
C SER A 298 5.82 3.73 -10.57
N PHE A 299 6.36 2.66 -9.94
CA PHE A 299 5.74 1.35 -10.00
C PHE A 299 5.96 0.53 -8.72
N VAL A 300 4.99 -0.32 -8.42
CA VAL A 300 5.09 -1.39 -7.42
C VAL A 300 4.74 -2.70 -8.10
N ILE A 301 5.67 -3.66 -8.06
CA ILE A 301 5.46 -5.00 -8.60
C ILE A 301 5.44 -6.00 -7.45
N HIS A 302 4.32 -6.70 -7.27
CA HIS A 302 4.24 -7.84 -6.39
C HIS A 302 4.69 -9.09 -7.15
N TYR A 303 5.94 -9.52 -6.93
CA TYR A 303 6.47 -10.75 -7.51
C TYR A 303 5.76 -11.99 -6.96
N ASN A 304 5.33 -11.93 -5.71
CA ASN A 304 4.45 -12.91 -5.09
C ASN A 304 3.18 -12.23 -4.58
N MET A 305 2.08 -12.98 -4.52
CA MET A 305 0.82 -12.51 -3.97
C MET A 305 0.97 -12.20 -2.46
N PRO A 306 0.59 -11.01 -1.99
CA PRO A 306 0.49 -10.70 -0.56
C PRO A 306 -0.48 -11.61 0.18
N LYS A 307 -0.37 -11.70 1.49
CA LYS A 307 -1.24 -12.57 2.29
C LYS A 307 -2.68 -12.06 2.46
N ASN A 308 -2.91 -10.76 2.30
CA ASN A 308 -4.24 -10.13 2.42
C ASN A 308 -4.35 -8.84 1.60
N MET A 309 -5.56 -8.32 1.46
CA MET A 309 -5.89 -7.11 0.69
C MET A 309 -5.35 -5.83 1.34
N GLU A 310 -5.29 -5.78 2.65
CA GLU A 310 -4.80 -4.63 3.40
C GLU A 310 -3.30 -4.42 3.13
N SER A 311 -2.49 -5.49 3.23
CA SER A 311 -1.06 -5.45 2.89
C SER A 311 -0.86 -5.07 1.42
N TYR A 312 -1.64 -5.70 0.51
CA TYR A 312 -1.58 -5.36 -0.91
C TYR A 312 -1.84 -3.86 -1.17
N TYR A 313 -2.92 -3.33 -0.58
CA TYR A 313 -3.30 -1.93 -0.78
C TYR A 313 -2.27 -0.96 -0.19
N GLN A 314 -1.74 -1.27 0.99
CA GLN A 314 -0.72 -0.45 1.64
C GLN A 314 0.61 -0.45 0.85
N GLU A 315 1.03 -1.62 0.35
CA GLU A 315 2.24 -1.78 -0.46
C GLU A 315 2.08 -1.13 -1.84
N ALA A 316 0.99 -1.38 -2.55
CA ALA A 316 0.64 -0.75 -3.82
C ALA A 316 0.50 0.77 -3.70
N GLY A 317 -0.06 1.25 -2.59
CA GLY A 317 -0.25 2.66 -2.28
C GLY A 317 1.03 3.48 -2.11
N ARG A 318 2.22 2.82 -2.11
CA ARG A 318 3.53 3.52 -2.15
C ARG A 318 3.82 4.14 -3.49
N ALA A 319 3.23 3.60 -4.55
CA ALA A 319 3.33 4.17 -5.88
C ALA A 319 2.55 5.50 -6.00
N GLY A 320 3.05 6.43 -6.79
CA GLY A 320 2.37 7.65 -7.18
C GLY A 320 1.93 8.55 -6.03
N ARG A 321 2.70 8.67 -4.95
CA ARG A 321 2.38 9.57 -3.83
C ARG A 321 2.42 11.04 -4.22
N ASP A 322 3.19 11.37 -5.23
CA ASP A 322 3.27 12.70 -5.84
C ASP A 322 2.08 13.03 -6.77
N GLY A 323 1.10 12.14 -6.88
CA GLY A 323 -0.09 12.30 -7.73
C GLY A 323 0.09 11.90 -9.18
N ARG A 324 1.31 11.53 -9.61
CA ARG A 324 1.56 11.03 -10.97
C ARG A 324 0.98 9.64 -11.16
N ASN A 325 0.69 9.29 -12.42
CA ASN A 325 0.28 7.94 -12.76
C ASN A 325 1.36 6.94 -12.38
N ALA A 326 0.96 5.84 -11.76
CA ALA A 326 1.87 4.80 -11.33
C ALA A 326 1.24 3.42 -11.48
N ASP A 327 2.08 2.41 -11.69
CA ASP A 327 1.67 1.05 -11.97
C ASP A 327 1.74 0.16 -10.72
N CYS A 328 0.66 -0.56 -10.44
CA CYS A 328 0.57 -1.57 -9.39
C CYS A 328 0.32 -2.93 -10.04
N ILE A 329 1.37 -3.73 -10.21
CA ILE A 329 1.33 -4.97 -10.98
C ILE A 329 1.54 -6.16 -10.04
N LEU A 330 0.64 -7.15 -10.09
CA LEU A 330 0.75 -8.38 -9.32
C LEU A 330 1.00 -9.57 -10.26
N LEU A 331 2.08 -10.32 -10.01
CA LEU A 331 2.41 -11.55 -10.72
C LEU A 331 1.88 -12.74 -9.91
N TYR A 332 0.68 -13.18 -10.23
CA TYR A 332 0.01 -14.27 -9.52
C TYR A 332 0.50 -15.65 -9.96
N SER A 333 0.57 -16.55 -8.99
CA SER A 333 0.74 -17.98 -9.18
C SER A 333 0.01 -18.74 -8.08
N SER A 334 -0.62 -19.87 -8.40
CA SER A 334 -1.25 -20.75 -7.40
C SER A 334 -0.26 -21.28 -6.33
N LYS A 335 1.05 -21.28 -6.62
CA LYS A 335 2.09 -21.58 -5.63
C LYS A 335 2.14 -20.55 -4.50
N ASP A 336 1.81 -19.29 -4.78
CA ASP A 336 1.81 -18.21 -3.76
C ASP A 336 0.76 -18.47 -2.69
N VAL A 337 -0.41 -19.03 -3.07
CA VAL A 337 -1.46 -19.39 -2.11
C VAL A 337 -0.95 -20.42 -1.12
N ARG A 338 -0.27 -21.47 -1.61
CA ARG A 338 0.31 -22.52 -0.75
C ARG A 338 1.39 -21.98 0.17
N THR A 339 2.25 -21.09 -0.36
CA THR A 339 3.28 -20.42 0.45
C THR A 339 2.67 -19.59 1.56
N ASN A 340 1.64 -18.81 1.25
CA ASN A 340 0.96 -17.99 2.27
C ASN A 340 0.20 -18.86 3.28
N GLN A 341 -0.46 -19.94 2.86
CA GLN A 341 -1.08 -20.92 3.78
C GLN A 341 -0.06 -21.53 4.74
N PHE A 342 1.11 -21.91 4.20
CA PHE A 342 2.20 -22.44 5.02
C PHE A 342 2.68 -21.41 6.04
N LEU A 343 2.88 -20.15 5.64
CA LEU A 343 3.30 -19.06 6.53
C LEU A 343 2.26 -18.77 7.62
N ILE A 344 0.96 -18.80 7.30
CA ILE A 344 -0.11 -18.62 8.27
C ILE A 344 -0.15 -19.78 9.29
N ASN A 345 -0.03 -21.00 8.81
CA ASN A 345 -0.08 -22.19 9.70
C ASN A 345 1.13 -22.31 10.61
N ASN A 346 2.30 -21.78 10.18
CA ASN A 346 3.57 -21.83 10.92
C ASN A 346 3.99 -20.45 11.45
N SER A 347 3.06 -19.52 11.64
CA SER A 347 3.37 -18.24 12.32
C SER A 347 3.74 -18.52 13.78
N GLU A 348 4.75 -17.80 14.26
CA GLU A 348 5.14 -17.85 15.68
C GLU A 348 3.94 -17.45 16.56
N PRO A 349 3.67 -18.20 17.64
CA PRO A 349 2.60 -17.86 18.57
C PRO A 349 2.85 -16.48 19.18
N ASN A 350 1.84 -15.63 19.25
CA ASN A 350 1.94 -14.39 20.02
C ASN A 350 1.79 -14.73 21.53
N PRO A 351 2.82 -14.47 22.36
CA PRO A 351 2.77 -14.78 23.79
C PRO A 351 1.68 -14.03 24.57
N ASP A 352 1.15 -12.94 24.01
CA ASP A 352 0.11 -12.11 24.62
C ASP A 352 -1.30 -12.61 24.32
N LEU A 353 -1.47 -13.70 23.52
CA LEU A 353 -2.75 -14.27 23.13
C LEU A 353 -2.92 -15.69 23.67
N THR A 354 -4.15 -16.02 24.07
CA THR A 354 -4.55 -17.39 24.41
C THR A 354 -4.53 -18.29 23.17
N GLU A 355 -4.54 -19.62 23.38
CA GLU A 355 -4.59 -20.58 22.26
C GLU A 355 -5.84 -20.39 21.38
N ASP A 356 -7.00 -20.15 21.98
CA ASP A 356 -8.26 -19.92 21.28
C ASP A 356 -8.21 -18.62 20.44
N GLU A 357 -7.65 -17.56 20.99
CA GLU A 357 -7.46 -16.30 20.27
C GLU A 357 -6.48 -16.45 19.09
N GLN A 358 -5.42 -17.24 19.27
CA GLN A 358 -4.47 -17.53 18.20
C GLN A 358 -5.11 -18.33 17.07
N GLU A 359 -5.97 -19.31 17.40
CA GLU A 359 -6.69 -20.08 16.39
C GLU A 359 -7.70 -19.21 15.63
N GLU A 360 -8.38 -18.32 16.31
CA GLU A 360 -9.28 -17.33 15.69
C GLU A 360 -8.51 -16.38 14.75
N VAL A 361 -7.33 -15.90 15.13
CA VAL A 361 -6.45 -15.10 14.27
C VAL A 361 -6.06 -15.89 13.01
N ARG A 362 -5.63 -17.16 13.15
CA ARG A 362 -5.31 -18.03 12.01
C ARG A 362 -6.50 -18.25 11.09
N ARG A 363 -7.69 -18.48 11.64
CA ARG A 363 -8.92 -18.64 10.86
C ARG A 363 -9.21 -17.42 10.01
N ARG A 364 -9.08 -16.23 10.58
CA ARG A 364 -9.29 -14.96 9.88
C ARG A 364 -8.23 -14.69 8.82
N ASP A 365 -6.97 -14.99 9.10
CA ASP A 365 -5.90 -14.85 8.12
C ASP A 365 -6.13 -15.76 6.90
N LYS A 366 -6.68 -16.97 7.11
CA LYS A 366 -7.12 -17.84 6.02
C LYS A 366 -8.27 -17.23 5.21
N GLU A 367 -9.24 -16.59 5.88
CA GLU A 367 -10.35 -15.90 5.20
C GLU A 367 -9.87 -14.69 4.39
N ARG A 368 -8.95 -13.89 4.95
CA ARG A 368 -8.29 -12.78 4.25
C ARG A 368 -7.50 -13.27 3.03
N LEU A 369 -6.78 -14.38 3.17
CA LEU A 369 -6.07 -15.01 2.07
C LEU A 369 -7.03 -15.48 0.96
N LYS A 370 -8.20 -16.02 1.31
CA LYS A 370 -9.25 -16.36 0.32
C LYS A 370 -9.69 -15.12 -0.46
N LYS A 371 -9.94 -13.99 0.20
CA LYS A 371 -10.31 -12.72 -0.46
C LYS A 371 -9.19 -12.20 -1.37
N MET A 372 -7.94 -12.27 -0.94
CA MET A 372 -6.79 -11.88 -1.76
C MET A 372 -6.62 -12.80 -2.99
N THR A 373 -6.82 -14.11 -2.82
CA THR A 373 -6.79 -15.07 -3.92
C THR A 373 -7.89 -14.75 -4.92
N PHE A 374 -9.10 -14.43 -4.43
CA PHE A 374 -10.22 -14.04 -5.28
C PHE A 374 -9.93 -12.76 -6.07
N TYR A 375 -9.33 -11.74 -5.44
CA TYR A 375 -8.85 -10.56 -6.15
C TYR A 375 -7.90 -10.89 -7.31
N CYS A 376 -7.02 -11.87 -7.11
CA CYS A 376 -6.05 -12.26 -8.13
C CYS A 376 -6.67 -13.05 -9.30
N THR A 377 -7.81 -13.68 -9.09
CA THR A 377 -8.44 -14.56 -10.08
C THR A 377 -9.71 -13.98 -10.71
N THR A 378 -10.24 -12.90 -10.14
CA THR A 378 -11.48 -12.29 -10.62
C THR A 378 -11.33 -11.61 -11.98
N HIS A 379 -12.39 -11.67 -12.78
CA HIS A 379 -12.53 -10.90 -14.03
C HIS A 379 -13.26 -9.55 -13.84
N LYS A 380 -13.76 -9.29 -12.61
CA LYS A 380 -14.41 -8.03 -12.26
C LYS A 380 -13.39 -6.89 -12.21
N CYS A 381 -13.87 -5.66 -12.16
CA CYS A 381 -13.03 -4.49 -12.04
C CYS A 381 -12.17 -4.56 -10.77
N LEU A 382 -10.83 -4.57 -10.92
CA LEU A 382 -9.89 -4.68 -9.79
C LEU A 382 -10.03 -3.50 -8.82
N ARG A 383 -10.22 -2.29 -9.32
CA ARG A 383 -10.42 -1.10 -8.49
C ARG A 383 -11.72 -1.18 -7.70
N LYS A 384 -12.83 -1.58 -8.33
CA LYS A 384 -14.10 -1.79 -7.64
C LYS A 384 -13.94 -2.79 -6.50
N PHE A 385 -13.25 -3.90 -6.75
CA PHE A 385 -13.00 -4.92 -5.72
C PHE A 385 -12.28 -4.35 -4.50
N ILE A 386 -11.22 -3.55 -4.71
CA ILE A 386 -10.48 -2.89 -3.63
C ILE A 386 -11.40 -1.94 -2.85
N LEU A 387 -12.16 -1.10 -3.53
CA LEU A 387 -13.01 -0.09 -2.89
C LEU A 387 -14.13 -0.75 -2.07
N GLU A 388 -14.81 -1.75 -2.63
CA GLU A 388 -15.84 -2.52 -1.92
C GLU A 388 -15.28 -3.28 -0.71
N TYR A 389 -14.06 -3.81 -0.81
CA TYR A 389 -13.38 -4.46 0.31
C TYR A 389 -13.25 -3.55 1.53
N PHE A 390 -12.93 -2.28 1.31
CA PHE A 390 -12.80 -1.27 2.36
C PHE A 390 -14.13 -0.54 2.70
N GLY A 391 -15.23 -0.91 2.03
CA GLY A 391 -16.57 -0.37 2.28
C GLY A 391 -16.90 0.90 1.52
N ASP A 392 -16.13 1.24 0.48
CA ASP A 392 -16.40 2.38 -0.39
C ASP A 392 -17.35 1.98 -1.55
N LYS A 393 -18.17 2.94 -1.96
CA LYS A 393 -18.97 2.80 -3.18
C LYS A 393 -18.10 2.98 -4.42
N SER A 394 -18.31 2.17 -5.43
CA SER A 394 -17.54 2.22 -6.68
C SER A 394 -18.43 1.97 -7.89
N PRO A 395 -18.13 2.60 -9.04
CA PRO A 395 -18.77 2.24 -10.31
C PRO A 395 -18.41 0.81 -10.72
N GLU A 396 -19.27 0.18 -11.52
CA GLU A 396 -19.06 -1.19 -11.99
C GLU A 396 -17.73 -1.38 -12.75
N ARG A 397 -17.27 -0.35 -13.46
CA ARG A 397 -16.03 -0.34 -14.25
C ARG A 397 -15.26 0.96 -14.02
N CYS A 398 -13.99 0.85 -13.69
CA CYS A 398 -13.12 2.03 -13.53
C CYS A 398 -12.47 2.51 -14.85
N CYS A 399 -12.54 1.72 -15.92
CA CYS A 399 -11.91 1.97 -17.22
C CYS A 399 -10.38 2.20 -17.19
N LYS A 400 -9.72 1.86 -16.07
CA LYS A 400 -8.29 2.10 -15.82
C LYS A 400 -7.55 0.91 -15.18
N CYS A 401 -8.13 -0.27 -15.00
CA CYS A 401 -7.42 -1.46 -14.52
C CYS A 401 -7.27 -2.49 -15.65
N SER A 402 -6.36 -3.46 -15.48
CA SER A 402 -6.14 -4.48 -16.49
C SER A 402 -7.43 -5.18 -16.94
N ASN A 403 -8.31 -5.52 -15.99
CA ASN A 403 -9.56 -6.21 -16.29
C ASN A 403 -10.56 -5.33 -17.06
N CYS A 404 -10.59 -4.03 -16.82
CA CYS A 404 -11.45 -3.11 -17.56
C CYS A 404 -10.93 -2.79 -18.97
N LEU A 405 -9.60 -2.80 -19.15
CA LEU A 405 -8.94 -2.50 -20.42
C LEU A 405 -8.78 -3.74 -21.32
N SER A 406 -8.81 -4.95 -20.74
CA SER A 406 -8.84 -6.17 -21.55
C SER A 406 -10.16 -6.25 -22.31
N ASN A 407 -10.08 -6.59 -23.59
CA ASN A 407 -11.27 -6.84 -24.39
C ASN A 407 -11.89 -8.17 -23.93
N HIS A 408 -12.88 -8.07 -23.08
CA HIS A 408 -13.71 -9.21 -22.72
C HIS A 408 -14.98 -9.17 -23.53
N GLU A 409 -15.31 -10.27 -24.16
CA GLU A 409 -16.59 -10.47 -24.78
C GLU A 409 -17.52 -11.18 -23.80
N ASN A 410 -18.76 -10.69 -23.71
CA ASN A 410 -19.78 -11.32 -22.90
C ASN A 410 -20.27 -12.61 -23.60
N THR A 411 -19.54 -13.69 -23.35
CA THR A 411 -19.75 -14.98 -24.01
C THR A 411 -20.75 -15.80 -23.22
N ASP A 412 -21.69 -16.43 -23.93
CA ASP A 412 -22.57 -17.44 -23.34
C ASP A 412 -21.75 -18.70 -23.02
N ILE A 413 -21.70 -19.06 -21.77
CA ILE A 413 -20.97 -20.24 -21.26
C ILE A 413 -21.92 -21.31 -20.73
N THR A 414 -23.24 -21.22 -21.01
CA THR A 414 -24.27 -22.12 -20.44
C THR A 414 -23.93 -23.58 -20.70
N VAL A 415 -23.61 -23.92 -21.95
CA VAL A 415 -23.28 -25.31 -22.35
C VAL A 415 -21.96 -25.76 -21.71
N ASP A 416 -20.94 -24.89 -21.66
CA ASP A 416 -19.66 -25.19 -21.01
C ASP A 416 -19.86 -25.43 -19.51
N ALA A 417 -20.67 -24.61 -18.85
CA ALA A 417 -21.04 -24.74 -17.44
C ALA A 417 -21.79 -26.05 -17.16
N GLN A 418 -22.77 -26.40 -18.02
CA GLN A 418 -23.50 -27.68 -17.93
C GLN A 418 -22.55 -28.87 -18.04
N LYS A 419 -21.63 -28.87 -18.99
CA LYS A 419 -20.61 -29.94 -19.14
C LYS A 419 -19.73 -30.06 -17.89
N ILE A 420 -19.25 -28.95 -17.35
CA ILE A 420 -18.42 -28.93 -16.16
C ILE A 420 -19.18 -29.43 -14.93
N MET A 421 -20.37 -28.90 -14.65
CA MET A 421 -21.18 -29.31 -13.51
C MET A 421 -21.65 -30.77 -13.65
N SER A 422 -21.97 -31.23 -14.84
CA SER A 422 -22.29 -32.65 -15.10
C SER A 422 -21.07 -33.55 -14.83
N CYS A 423 -19.85 -33.11 -15.16
CA CYS A 423 -18.62 -33.84 -14.83
C CYS A 423 -18.43 -33.92 -13.32
N VAL A 424 -18.60 -32.84 -12.58
CA VAL A 424 -18.53 -32.82 -11.11
C VAL A 424 -19.55 -33.77 -10.50
N ALA A 425 -20.81 -33.77 -10.96
CA ALA A 425 -21.83 -34.69 -10.49
C ALA A 425 -21.48 -36.15 -10.75
N ARG A 426 -21.10 -36.50 -11.99
CA ARG A 426 -20.78 -37.88 -12.42
C ARG A 426 -19.51 -38.45 -11.79
N THR A 427 -18.56 -37.60 -11.41
CA THR A 427 -17.39 -38.00 -10.66
C THR A 427 -17.63 -38.08 -9.14
N GLY A 428 -18.89 -37.98 -8.71
CA GLY A 428 -19.31 -38.15 -7.32
C GLY A 428 -18.93 -36.99 -6.40
N GLN A 429 -18.61 -35.81 -6.95
CA GLN A 429 -18.25 -34.61 -6.18
C GLN A 429 -17.08 -34.87 -5.20
N ARG A 430 -16.07 -35.62 -5.64
CA ARG A 430 -14.92 -36.05 -4.83
C ARG A 430 -13.59 -35.52 -5.31
N TYR A 431 -13.57 -34.74 -6.40
CA TYR A 431 -12.34 -34.32 -7.04
C TYR A 431 -12.23 -32.79 -7.14
N GLY A 432 -11.00 -32.33 -7.11
CA GLY A 432 -10.68 -30.90 -7.23
C GLY A 432 -10.58 -30.42 -8.68
N LYS A 433 -10.42 -29.12 -8.87
CA LYS A 433 -10.41 -28.41 -10.16
C LYS A 433 -9.52 -29.10 -11.20
N LYS A 434 -8.29 -29.49 -10.82
CA LYS A 434 -7.34 -30.10 -11.77
C LYS A 434 -7.84 -31.41 -12.36
N VAL A 435 -8.36 -32.31 -11.53
CA VAL A 435 -8.86 -33.62 -11.97
C VAL A 435 -10.08 -33.44 -12.88
N ILE A 436 -11.00 -32.53 -12.53
CA ILE A 436 -12.17 -32.23 -13.37
C ILE A 436 -11.74 -31.68 -14.75
N CYS A 437 -10.77 -30.74 -14.78
CA CYS A 437 -10.20 -30.25 -16.05
C CYS A 437 -9.56 -31.36 -16.87
N ASP A 438 -8.80 -32.25 -16.24
CA ASP A 438 -8.12 -33.37 -16.90
C ASP A 438 -9.13 -34.39 -17.48
N VAL A 439 -10.22 -34.67 -16.76
CA VAL A 439 -11.32 -35.55 -17.24
C VAL A 439 -12.02 -34.92 -18.46
N LEU A 440 -12.42 -33.66 -18.36
CA LEU A 440 -13.11 -32.95 -19.44
C LEU A 440 -12.26 -32.82 -20.71
N ARG A 441 -10.94 -32.72 -20.56
CA ARG A 441 -10.01 -32.65 -21.70
C ARG A 441 -9.55 -34.02 -22.23
N GLY A 442 -9.92 -35.11 -21.58
CA GLY A 442 -9.52 -36.44 -22.01
C GLY A 442 -8.04 -36.73 -21.79
N SER A 443 -7.49 -36.28 -20.64
CA SER A 443 -6.07 -36.50 -20.30
C SER A 443 -5.72 -37.98 -20.12
N LYS A 444 -4.65 -38.42 -20.76
CA LYS A 444 -4.14 -39.82 -20.69
C LYS A 444 -3.34 -40.11 -19.41
N ASN A 445 -3.58 -39.36 -18.31
CA ASN A 445 -2.88 -39.56 -17.05
C ASN A 445 -3.25 -40.93 -16.44
N GLU A 446 -2.27 -41.74 -16.11
CA GLU A 446 -2.44 -43.08 -15.54
C GLU A 446 -3.31 -43.09 -14.27
N ARG A 447 -3.20 -42.05 -13.42
CA ARG A 447 -4.02 -41.93 -12.21
C ARG A 447 -5.51 -41.75 -12.52
N LEU A 448 -5.86 -41.09 -13.62
CA LEU A 448 -7.27 -40.94 -14.06
C LEU A 448 -7.81 -42.26 -14.60
N ILE A 449 -6.98 -42.98 -15.36
CA ILE A 449 -7.34 -44.27 -15.95
C ILE A 449 -7.55 -45.30 -14.86
N SER A 450 -6.62 -45.41 -13.92
CA SER A 450 -6.71 -46.35 -12.78
C SER A 450 -7.88 -46.06 -11.83
N ALA A 451 -8.26 -44.78 -11.70
CA ALA A 451 -9.46 -44.35 -10.94
C ALA A 451 -10.79 -44.56 -11.73
N GLY A 452 -10.74 -45.12 -12.95
CA GLY A 452 -11.92 -45.40 -13.78
C GLY A 452 -12.59 -44.12 -14.35
N LEU A 453 -11.95 -42.95 -14.22
CA LEU A 453 -12.52 -41.68 -14.68
C LEU A 453 -12.56 -41.53 -16.20
N SER A 454 -11.75 -42.28 -16.93
CA SER A 454 -11.78 -42.37 -18.39
C SER A 454 -13.05 -43.01 -18.94
N ARG A 455 -13.81 -43.76 -18.10
CA ARG A 455 -15.08 -44.38 -18.49
C ARG A 455 -16.30 -43.45 -18.32
N GLN A 456 -16.11 -42.28 -17.75
CA GLN A 456 -17.19 -41.31 -17.56
C GLN A 456 -17.64 -40.75 -18.91
N SER A 457 -18.93 -40.56 -19.08
CA SER A 457 -19.51 -39.98 -20.32
C SER A 457 -19.06 -38.52 -20.56
N THR A 458 -18.48 -37.88 -19.57
CA THR A 458 -17.91 -36.53 -19.62
C THR A 458 -16.41 -36.52 -19.92
N TYR A 459 -15.80 -37.68 -20.16
CA TYR A 459 -14.38 -37.75 -20.48
C TYR A 459 -14.13 -37.28 -21.93
N GLY A 460 -13.26 -36.25 -22.06
CA GLY A 460 -12.86 -35.71 -23.37
C GLY A 460 -13.91 -34.83 -24.08
N ILE A 461 -15.06 -34.55 -23.47
CA ILE A 461 -16.12 -33.74 -24.13
C ILE A 461 -15.76 -32.25 -24.32
N MET A 462 -14.63 -31.82 -23.76
CA MET A 462 -14.06 -30.47 -23.89
C MET A 462 -12.57 -30.53 -24.26
N ALA A 463 -12.17 -31.50 -25.10
CA ALA A 463 -10.78 -31.70 -25.52
C ALA A 463 -10.18 -30.45 -26.18
N ASP A 464 -11.00 -29.71 -26.96
CA ASP A 464 -10.58 -28.48 -27.65
C ASP A 464 -10.48 -27.26 -26.74
N CYS A 465 -10.96 -27.37 -25.49
CA CYS A 465 -10.92 -26.27 -24.53
C CYS A 465 -9.56 -26.20 -23.82
N THR A 466 -9.00 -24.99 -23.72
CA THR A 466 -7.74 -24.82 -22.97
C THR A 466 -7.97 -25.02 -21.47
N GLU A 467 -6.96 -25.55 -20.77
CA GLU A 467 -7.04 -25.73 -19.31
C GLU A 467 -7.31 -24.39 -18.59
N LYS A 468 -6.75 -23.29 -19.09
CA LYS A 468 -7.00 -21.93 -18.56
C LYS A 468 -8.49 -21.60 -18.64
N ARG A 469 -9.13 -21.76 -19.81
CA ARG A 469 -10.55 -21.46 -20.00
C ARG A 469 -11.45 -22.32 -19.09
N LEU A 470 -11.15 -23.60 -18.93
CA LEU A 470 -11.90 -24.48 -18.02
C LEU A 470 -11.80 -24.02 -16.57
N ARG A 471 -10.60 -23.65 -16.15
CA ARG A 471 -10.37 -23.13 -14.78
C ARG A 471 -11.11 -21.82 -14.56
N ASP A 472 -11.07 -20.90 -15.52
CA ASP A 472 -11.74 -19.61 -15.45
C ASP A 472 -13.27 -19.81 -15.31
N ILE A 473 -13.87 -20.75 -16.07
CA ILE A 473 -15.31 -21.08 -15.95
C ILE A 473 -15.62 -21.72 -14.60
N ILE A 474 -14.81 -22.67 -14.12
CA ILE A 474 -14.99 -23.29 -12.79
C ILE A 474 -14.94 -22.24 -11.69
N GLU A 475 -13.99 -21.28 -11.77
CA GLU A 475 -13.90 -20.20 -10.81
C GLU A 475 -15.13 -19.30 -10.85
N HIS A 476 -15.59 -18.92 -12.05
CA HIS A 476 -16.82 -18.17 -12.24
C HIS A 476 -18.05 -18.87 -11.63
N LEU A 477 -18.15 -20.20 -11.80
CA LEU A 477 -19.24 -20.98 -11.21
C LEU A 477 -19.16 -21.03 -9.67
N CYS A 478 -17.97 -21.11 -9.11
CA CYS A 478 -17.78 -21.04 -7.66
C CYS A 478 -18.08 -19.63 -7.10
N GLU A 479 -17.64 -18.58 -7.79
CA GLU A 479 -17.87 -17.18 -7.40
C GLU A 479 -19.35 -16.80 -7.36
N ASN A 480 -20.11 -17.33 -8.31
CA ASN A 480 -21.55 -17.06 -8.39
C ASN A 480 -22.39 -18.06 -7.62
N GLY A 481 -21.76 -18.94 -6.83
CA GLY A 481 -22.44 -19.84 -5.91
C GLY A 481 -23.15 -21.03 -6.58
N TYR A 482 -22.79 -21.40 -7.83
CA TYR A 482 -23.27 -22.62 -8.47
C TYR A 482 -22.50 -23.86 -8.01
N MET A 483 -21.25 -23.69 -7.58
CA MET A 483 -20.42 -24.73 -6.99
C MET A 483 -19.70 -24.20 -5.75
N THR A 484 -19.26 -25.09 -4.87
CA THR A 484 -18.35 -24.79 -3.75
C THR A 484 -17.06 -25.58 -3.91
N ALA A 485 -15.97 -25.03 -3.38
CA ALA A 485 -14.70 -25.72 -3.26
C ALA A 485 -14.45 -25.95 -1.76
N GLU A 486 -14.59 -27.19 -1.29
CA GLU A 486 -14.49 -27.58 0.11
C GLU A 486 -13.17 -28.29 0.41
N GLY A 487 -12.57 -27.98 1.56
CA GLY A 487 -11.31 -28.52 2.02
C GLY A 487 -10.14 -27.54 1.91
N ASP A 488 -9.21 -27.60 2.86
CA ASP A 488 -8.11 -26.64 2.99
C ASP A 488 -6.92 -26.98 2.09
N GLU A 489 -6.48 -28.23 2.03
CA GLU A 489 -5.26 -28.60 1.31
C GLU A 489 -5.53 -29.06 -0.13
N TYR A 490 -6.60 -29.81 -0.34
CA TYR A 490 -7.04 -30.33 -1.65
C TYR A 490 -8.52 -30.07 -1.85
N PRO A 491 -8.94 -28.82 -2.15
CA PRO A 491 -10.34 -28.49 -2.25
C PRO A 491 -11.05 -29.30 -3.33
N ILE A 492 -12.12 -29.96 -2.95
CA ILE A 492 -13.00 -30.73 -3.82
C ILE A 492 -14.16 -29.85 -4.29
N LEU A 493 -14.61 -30.07 -5.53
CA LEU A 493 -15.74 -29.31 -6.10
C LEU A 493 -17.05 -30.01 -5.76
N ARG A 494 -18.02 -29.24 -5.23
CA ARG A 494 -19.38 -29.68 -4.98
C ARG A 494 -20.39 -28.77 -5.65
N LEU A 495 -21.50 -29.32 -6.06
CA LEU A 495 -22.64 -28.59 -6.60
C LEU A 495 -23.48 -27.99 -5.48
N THR A 496 -24.02 -26.82 -5.68
CA THR A 496 -25.01 -26.20 -4.80
C THR A 496 -26.43 -26.40 -5.36
N PRO A 497 -27.48 -26.16 -4.58
CA PRO A 497 -28.87 -26.18 -5.08
C PRO A 497 -29.08 -25.23 -6.28
N LYS A 498 -28.35 -24.13 -6.36
CA LYS A 498 -28.43 -23.15 -7.45
C LYS A 498 -28.01 -23.72 -8.80
N SER A 499 -27.10 -24.71 -8.83
CA SER A 499 -26.65 -25.35 -10.07
C SER A 499 -27.77 -26.03 -10.85
N ARG A 500 -28.88 -26.38 -10.19
CA ARG A 500 -30.01 -27.06 -10.83
C ARG A 500 -30.62 -26.24 -11.97
N GLY A 501 -30.74 -24.92 -11.80
CA GLY A 501 -31.31 -24.05 -12.84
C GLY A 501 -30.53 -24.10 -14.15
N VAL A 502 -29.20 -24.10 -14.08
CA VAL A 502 -28.32 -24.18 -15.23
C VAL A 502 -28.31 -25.59 -15.84
N LEU A 503 -28.25 -26.62 -14.98
CA LEU A 503 -28.25 -28.04 -15.46
C LEU A 503 -29.53 -28.42 -16.17
N THR A 504 -30.68 -27.87 -15.78
CA THR A 504 -31.98 -28.09 -16.43
C THR A 504 -32.24 -27.17 -17.62
N GLY A 505 -31.33 -26.19 -17.88
CA GLY A 505 -31.49 -25.23 -18.99
C GLY A 505 -32.50 -24.10 -18.74
N SER A 506 -32.99 -23.98 -17.49
CA SER A 506 -33.90 -22.87 -17.11
C SER A 506 -33.15 -21.55 -16.84
N GLU A 507 -31.83 -21.59 -16.70
CA GLU A 507 -30.98 -20.42 -16.45
C GLU A 507 -29.82 -20.42 -17.45
N THR A 508 -29.57 -19.26 -18.08
CA THR A 508 -28.44 -19.04 -18.98
C THR A 508 -27.31 -18.32 -18.25
N LEU A 509 -26.06 -18.74 -18.48
CA LEU A 509 -24.89 -18.16 -17.87
C LEU A 509 -24.03 -17.41 -18.89
N ARG A 510 -23.67 -16.19 -18.56
CA ARG A 510 -22.75 -15.41 -19.37
C ARG A 510 -21.51 -15.04 -18.55
N MET A 511 -20.36 -15.05 -19.18
CA MET A 511 -19.09 -14.70 -18.58
C MET A 511 -18.29 -13.79 -19.51
N MET A 512 -17.57 -12.84 -18.92
CA MET A 512 -16.61 -12.01 -19.64
C MET A 512 -15.35 -12.84 -19.91
N LEU A 513 -15.14 -13.29 -21.13
CA LEU A 513 -13.93 -14.05 -21.53
C LEU A 513 -12.97 -13.16 -22.31
N GLU A 514 -11.68 -13.31 -22.01
CA GLU A 514 -10.60 -12.60 -22.69
C GLU A 514 -10.46 -13.07 -24.14
N ILE A 515 -10.58 -12.15 -25.10
CA ILE A 515 -10.31 -12.44 -26.51
C ILE A 515 -8.79 -12.33 -26.73
N PRO A 516 -8.16 -13.36 -27.33
CA PRO A 516 -6.74 -13.28 -27.66
C PRO A 516 -6.51 -12.16 -28.69
N GLN A 517 -5.94 -11.04 -28.28
CA GLN A 517 -5.59 -9.96 -29.20
C GLN A 517 -4.22 -10.17 -29.86
N LYS A 518 -4.18 -9.93 -31.17
CA LYS A 518 -2.97 -9.48 -31.87
C LYS A 518 -2.60 -8.09 -31.31
N LYS A 519 -1.43 -8.00 -30.68
CA LYS A 519 -0.91 -6.81 -29.99
C LYS A 519 -1.10 -5.53 -30.82
N LYS A 520 -1.97 -4.63 -30.37
CA LYS A 520 -1.84 -3.19 -30.62
C LYS A 520 -1.31 -2.57 -29.34
N ALA A 521 -0.11 -2.01 -29.42
CA ALA A 521 0.46 -1.22 -28.35
C ALA A 521 -0.42 0.02 -28.14
N SER A 522 -1.17 0.06 -27.04
CA SER A 522 -1.84 1.28 -26.59
C SER A 522 -0.93 1.98 -25.58
N SER A 523 -0.09 2.87 -26.06
CA SER A 523 0.49 3.91 -25.24
C SER A 523 -0.61 4.93 -24.93
N ALA A 524 -1.16 4.89 -23.72
CA ALA A 524 -1.81 6.07 -23.18
C ALA A 524 -0.69 7.10 -22.90
N LYS A 525 -0.43 7.97 -23.85
CA LYS A 525 0.42 9.15 -23.65
C LYS A 525 -0.28 10.05 -22.63
N SER A 526 0.25 10.10 -21.39
CA SER A 526 0.14 11.31 -20.57
C SER A 526 0.56 12.49 -21.47
N ALA A 527 -0.05 13.64 -21.27
CA ALA A 527 0.33 14.85 -22.02
C ALA A 527 1.85 15.00 -21.99
N ALA A 528 2.49 14.75 -23.12
CA ALA A 528 3.94 14.79 -23.23
C ALA A 528 4.37 16.26 -23.03
N LEU A 529 5.33 16.48 -22.14
CA LEU A 529 6.05 17.74 -22.04
C LEU A 529 6.66 18.08 -23.40
N SER A 530 6.81 19.37 -23.70
CA SER A 530 7.55 19.76 -24.89
C SER A 530 9.02 19.29 -24.78
N PRO A 531 9.74 19.05 -25.87
CA PRO A 531 11.16 18.67 -25.81
C PRO A 531 12.05 19.68 -25.05
N ALA A 532 11.65 20.95 -25.00
CA ALA A 532 12.33 21.98 -24.20
C ALA A 532 12.04 21.80 -22.71
N ASP A 533 10.79 21.47 -22.33
CA ASP A 533 10.42 21.24 -20.94
C ASP A 533 11.01 19.93 -20.40
N GLU A 534 11.24 18.92 -21.24
CA GLU A 534 11.96 17.69 -20.85
C GLU A 534 13.44 17.97 -20.52
N LYS A 535 14.09 18.85 -21.27
CA LYS A 535 15.47 19.28 -20.99
C LYS A 535 15.54 20.09 -19.69
N LEU A 536 14.62 21.03 -19.50
CA LEU A 536 14.50 21.79 -18.26
C LEU A 536 14.25 20.87 -17.07
N LEU A 537 13.32 19.91 -17.17
CA LEU A 537 13.04 18.96 -16.11
C LEU A 537 14.28 18.14 -15.73
N THR A 538 15.09 17.76 -16.73
CA THR A 538 16.33 17.01 -16.51
C THR A 538 17.34 17.87 -15.75
N ALA A 539 17.55 19.12 -16.15
CA ALA A 539 18.44 20.06 -15.46
C ALA A 539 17.99 20.32 -14.01
N LEU A 540 16.68 20.54 -13.78
CA LEU A 540 16.14 20.73 -12.43
C LEU A 540 16.31 19.47 -11.55
N LYS A 541 16.19 18.27 -12.11
CA LYS A 541 16.44 17.01 -11.39
C LYS A 541 17.92 16.88 -11.00
N GLU A 542 18.84 17.22 -11.88
CA GLU A 542 20.27 17.20 -11.59
C GLU A 542 20.66 18.23 -10.53
N LEU A 543 20.16 19.45 -10.64
CA LEU A 543 20.34 20.49 -9.63
C LEU A 543 19.83 20.04 -8.27
N ARG A 544 18.58 19.54 -8.21
CA ARG A 544 17.99 19.01 -6.99
C ARG A 544 18.84 17.91 -6.38
N LYS A 545 19.33 16.97 -7.20
CA LYS A 545 20.21 15.87 -6.77
C LYS A 545 21.52 16.39 -6.16
N SER A 546 22.14 17.38 -6.77
CA SER A 546 23.38 17.98 -6.26
C SER A 546 23.17 18.68 -4.91
N LEU A 547 22.08 19.44 -4.77
CA LEU A 547 21.73 20.11 -3.53
C LEU A 547 21.39 19.12 -2.40
N ALA A 548 20.65 18.08 -2.73
CA ALA A 548 20.29 17.01 -1.80
C ALA A 548 21.53 16.26 -1.27
N MET A 549 22.50 15.95 -2.15
CA MET A 549 23.77 15.34 -1.77
C MET A 549 24.59 16.23 -0.81
N ARG A 550 24.71 17.53 -1.11
CA ARG A 550 25.44 18.49 -0.26
C ARG A 550 24.84 18.59 1.15
N GLN A 551 23.55 18.37 1.29
CA GLN A 551 22.82 18.51 2.54
C GLN A 551 22.55 17.15 3.23
N SER A 552 23.00 16.05 2.64
CA SER A 552 22.75 14.69 3.13
C SER A 552 21.26 14.41 3.36
N VAL A 553 20.41 14.83 2.42
CA VAL A 553 18.97 14.63 2.45
C VAL A 553 18.46 13.97 1.16
N PRO A 554 17.34 13.24 1.20
CA PRO A 554 16.69 12.71 0.01
C PRO A 554 16.28 13.83 -0.97
N ALA A 555 16.40 13.57 -2.28
CA ALA A 555 16.11 14.56 -3.31
C ALA A 555 14.67 15.10 -3.25
N TYR A 556 13.69 14.25 -2.94
CA TYR A 556 12.28 14.64 -2.82
C TYR A 556 11.99 15.56 -1.62
N VAL A 557 12.88 15.59 -0.61
CA VAL A 557 12.75 16.50 0.54
C VAL A 557 13.07 17.94 0.13
N VAL A 558 14.00 18.14 -0.81
CA VAL A 558 14.25 19.45 -1.42
C VAL A 558 13.01 19.89 -2.18
N PHE A 559 12.65 19.19 -3.25
CA PHE A 559 11.39 19.34 -4.00
C PHE A 559 10.93 18.00 -4.56
N SER A 560 9.61 17.76 -4.58
CA SER A 560 9.01 16.59 -5.21
C SER A 560 9.14 16.67 -6.74
N ASP A 561 9.03 15.53 -7.43
CA ASP A 561 8.98 15.54 -8.90
C ASP A 561 7.77 16.32 -9.44
N ALA A 562 6.64 16.28 -8.71
CA ALA A 562 5.46 17.08 -9.04
C ALA A 562 5.76 18.59 -8.98
N THR A 563 6.49 19.03 -7.95
CA THR A 563 6.94 20.42 -7.82
C THR A 563 7.86 20.82 -8.98
N LEU A 564 8.81 19.96 -9.39
CA LEU A 564 9.69 20.25 -10.54
C LEU A 564 8.90 20.31 -11.85
N MET A 565 7.91 19.47 -12.04
CA MET A 565 7.03 19.54 -13.22
C MET A 565 6.20 20.82 -13.24
N ASP A 566 5.72 21.27 -12.08
CA ASP A 566 4.99 22.53 -11.94
C ASP A 566 5.92 23.72 -12.23
N MET A 567 7.20 23.68 -11.80
CA MET A 567 8.22 24.66 -12.21
C MET A 567 8.42 24.71 -13.74
N CYS A 568 8.45 23.56 -14.40
CA CYS A 568 8.55 23.50 -15.87
C CYS A 568 7.33 24.11 -16.57
N ARG A 569 6.14 23.98 -15.96
CA ARG A 569 4.89 24.52 -16.51
C ARG A 569 4.76 26.02 -16.29
N ILE A 570 5.04 26.50 -15.08
CA ILE A 570 4.89 27.91 -14.68
C ILE A 570 6.07 28.75 -15.19
N LYS A 571 7.29 28.17 -15.18
CA LYS A 571 8.56 28.83 -15.53
C LYS A 571 8.73 30.16 -14.79
N PRO A 572 8.76 30.12 -13.44
CA PRO A 572 8.81 31.33 -12.62
C PRO A 572 10.08 32.13 -12.91
N LYS A 573 9.94 33.47 -13.01
CA LYS A 573 11.02 34.42 -13.34
C LYS A 573 11.56 35.16 -12.12
N ASN A 574 10.79 35.19 -11.06
CA ASN A 574 11.13 35.87 -9.83
C ASN A 574 10.67 35.06 -8.61
N ARG A 575 11.03 35.54 -7.42
CA ARG A 575 10.73 34.83 -6.18
C ARG A 575 9.23 34.72 -5.88
N ASP A 576 8.46 35.71 -6.26
CA ASP A 576 7.01 35.72 -5.99
C ASP A 576 6.33 34.66 -6.86
N GLU A 577 6.64 34.59 -8.15
CA GLU A 577 6.17 33.52 -9.04
C GLU A 577 6.68 32.15 -8.61
N PHE A 578 7.91 32.07 -8.04
CA PHE A 578 8.44 30.81 -7.52
C PHE A 578 7.65 30.29 -6.30
N MET A 579 7.09 31.17 -5.49
CA MET A 579 6.19 30.82 -4.38
C MET A 579 4.79 30.40 -4.84
N GLU A 580 4.40 30.65 -6.07
CA GLU A 580 3.15 30.14 -6.67
C GLU A 580 3.27 28.66 -7.08
N VAL A 581 4.49 28.15 -7.22
CA VAL A 581 4.71 26.72 -7.54
C VAL A 581 4.26 25.84 -6.38
N SER A 582 3.43 24.85 -6.66
CA SER A 582 2.92 23.92 -5.66
C SER A 582 4.06 23.17 -4.94
N GLY A 583 4.06 23.17 -3.61
CA GLY A 583 5.10 22.55 -2.77
C GLY A 583 6.32 23.43 -2.50
N VAL A 584 6.28 24.72 -2.89
CA VAL A 584 7.29 25.73 -2.56
C VAL A 584 6.79 26.61 -1.43
N GLY A 585 7.18 26.30 -0.20
CA GLY A 585 6.93 27.15 0.96
C GLY A 585 7.98 28.26 1.09
N GLN A 586 7.67 29.30 1.88
CA GLN A 586 8.50 30.49 2.02
C GLN A 586 9.97 30.19 2.37
N ARG A 587 10.23 29.22 3.27
CA ARG A 587 11.59 28.85 3.65
C ARG A 587 12.33 28.14 2.56
N LYS A 588 11.68 27.27 1.78
CA LYS A 588 12.28 26.62 0.61
C LYS A 588 12.57 27.62 -0.49
N ALA A 589 11.70 28.62 -0.69
CA ALA A 589 11.93 29.71 -1.63
C ALA A 589 13.15 30.55 -1.23
N ILE A 590 13.34 30.86 0.07
CA ILE A 590 14.53 31.55 0.56
C ILE A 590 15.79 30.72 0.35
N ARG A 591 15.72 29.42 0.62
CA ARG A 591 16.90 28.53 0.65
C ARG A 591 17.33 28.08 -0.72
N TYR A 592 16.42 27.86 -1.63
CA TYR A 592 16.67 27.23 -2.93
C TYR A 592 16.25 28.09 -4.12
N GLY A 593 15.42 29.12 -3.92
CA GLY A 593 14.79 29.88 -5.00
C GLY A 593 15.79 30.47 -5.98
N GLU A 594 16.86 31.11 -5.50
CA GLU A 594 17.85 31.75 -6.35
C GLU A 594 18.49 30.78 -7.36
N VAL A 595 18.91 29.61 -6.89
CA VAL A 595 19.60 28.60 -7.73
C VAL A 595 18.63 27.96 -8.73
N PHE A 596 17.39 27.69 -8.32
CA PHE A 596 16.38 27.12 -9.22
C PHE A 596 15.91 28.14 -10.26
N LEU A 597 15.71 29.40 -9.88
CA LEU A 597 15.35 30.49 -10.80
C LEU A 597 16.46 30.72 -11.84
N ALA A 598 17.73 30.70 -11.44
CA ALA A 598 18.87 30.81 -12.35
C ALA A 598 18.85 29.67 -13.38
N THR A 599 18.63 28.43 -12.94
CA THR A 599 18.54 27.28 -13.86
C THR A 599 17.34 27.38 -14.80
N ILE A 600 16.18 27.86 -14.33
CA ILE A 600 14.99 28.02 -15.16
C ILE A 600 15.23 29.12 -16.22
N ALA A 601 15.93 30.19 -15.86
CA ALA A 601 16.25 31.30 -16.77
C ALA A 601 17.13 30.87 -17.97
N GLU A 602 17.95 29.82 -17.83
CA GLU A 602 18.73 29.26 -18.91
C GLU A 602 17.89 28.58 -20.03
N PHE A 603 16.63 28.30 -19.74
CA PHE A 603 15.67 27.60 -20.62
C PHE A 603 14.48 28.48 -21.05
N LEU A 604 14.45 29.75 -20.66
CA LEU A 604 13.48 30.74 -21.11
C LEU A 604 13.92 31.42 -22.38
#